data_7c682825b53de78843158bcffee571a5
#
_entry.id   7c682825b53de78843158bcffee571a5
#
_cell.length_a   1.000
_cell.length_b   1.000
_cell.length_c   1.000
_cell.angle_alpha   90.00
_cell.angle_beta   90.00
_cell.angle_gamma   90.00
#
_symmetry.space_group_name_H-M   'P 1'
#
loop_
_entity.id
_entity.type
_entity.pdbx_description
1 polymer ?
#
loop_
_entity_poly.entity_id
_entity_poly.type
_entity_poly.pdbx_seq_one_letter_code
_entity_poly.pdbx_strand_id
1 'polypeptide(L)'
;MLESPDERVQRFRLAIRMSFTITLSCILMWSVGGIKIIWIPMNVFLLLHPVKAEMNTRIKTRFWGTLLGCFLSLFVVNWLQLPLTHLIVSSLIGIFVYALKPGTVLQVTMATIFGLCLATISLRGMYAAELRVSFVLLAIFVVCLIDLGLFVYQRILRF
;
A
#
# COMPACT_ATOMS: atom_id res chain seq x y z
N MET A 1 20.20 -9.24 -24.90
CA MET A 1 18.86 -8.92 -25.46
C MET A 1 18.75 -7.41 -25.52
N LEU A 2 18.64 -6.84 -26.71
CA LEU A 2 18.47 -5.38 -26.91
C LEU A 2 16.99 -5.06 -26.62
N GLU A 3 16.74 -4.21 -25.63
CA GLU A 3 15.40 -3.72 -25.32
C GLU A 3 14.80 -2.97 -26.52
N SER A 4 13.51 -3.17 -26.76
CA SER A 4 12.79 -2.43 -27.78
C SER A 4 12.73 -0.93 -27.40
N PRO A 5 12.75 0.00 -28.36
CA PRO A 5 12.63 1.44 -28.10
C PRO A 5 11.37 1.79 -27.28
N ASP A 6 10.27 1.08 -27.49
CA ASP A 6 9.02 1.27 -26.79
C ASP A 6 9.09 0.88 -25.30
N GLU A 7 9.84 -0.17 -24.96
CA GLU A 7 10.06 -0.57 -23.57
C GLU A 7 10.85 0.47 -22.80
N ARG A 8 11.88 1.09 -23.42
CA ARG A 8 12.64 2.18 -22.79
C ARG A 8 11.79 3.39 -22.50
N VAL A 9 10.93 3.77 -23.42
CA VAL A 9 10.01 4.90 -23.26
C VAL A 9 9.01 4.63 -22.13
N GLN A 10 8.47 3.41 -22.05
CA GLN A 10 7.56 3.02 -20.98
C GLN A 10 8.26 3.01 -19.60
N ARG A 11 9.47 2.49 -19.51
CA ARG A 11 10.27 2.52 -18.27
C ARG A 11 10.60 3.95 -17.83
N PHE A 12 10.97 4.81 -18.76
CA PHE A 12 11.27 6.22 -18.47
C PHE A 12 10.03 6.96 -17.94
N ARG A 13 8.87 6.77 -18.58
CA ARG A 13 7.58 7.32 -18.11
C ARG A 13 7.23 6.81 -16.71
N LEU A 14 7.44 5.52 -16.46
CA LEU A 14 7.22 4.94 -15.15
C LEU A 14 8.16 5.56 -14.11
N ALA A 15 9.45 5.70 -14.42
CA ALA A 15 10.44 6.27 -13.51
C ALA A 15 10.07 7.72 -13.11
N ILE A 16 9.69 8.57 -14.08
CA ILE A 16 9.22 9.93 -13.82
C ILE A 16 7.98 9.91 -12.92
N ARG A 17 7.01 9.08 -13.25
CA ARG A 17 5.77 8.95 -12.48
C ARG A 17 6.05 8.48 -11.04
N MET A 18 6.91 7.48 -10.86
CA MET A 18 7.31 6.99 -9.55
C MET A 18 8.03 8.07 -8.74
N SER A 19 9.02 8.74 -9.33
CA SER A 19 9.77 9.81 -8.67
C SER A 19 8.83 10.92 -8.20
N PHE A 20 7.95 11.40 -9.06
CA PHE A 20 7.02 12.47 -8.71
C PHE A 20 6.03 12.05 -7.63
N THR A 21 5.46 10.84 -7.73
CA THR A 21 4.48 10.33 -6.77
C THR A 21 5.10 10.08 -5.40
N ILE A 22 6.32 9.52 -5.37
CA ILE A 22 7.04 9.27 -4.12
C ILE A 22 7.45 10.60 -3.48
N THR A 23 7.97 11.55 -4.25
CA THR A 23 8.35 12.88 -3.74
C THR A 23 7.15 13.59 -3.13
N LEU A 24 6.00 13.60 -3.82
CA LEU A 24 4.77 14.20 -3.30
C LEU A 24 4.31 13.51 -2.00
N SER A 25 4.36 12.18 -1.95
CA SER A 25 4.00 11.44 -0.73
C SER A 25 4.97 11.69 0.42
N CYS A 26 6.26 11.93 0.15
CA CYS A 26 7.24 12.32 1.17
C CYS A 26 6.99 13.75 1.67
N ILE A 27 6.62 14.69 0.79
CA ILE A 27 6.24 16.06 1.19
C ILE A 27 5.00 16.03 2.07
N LEU A 28 3.98 15.27 1.70
CA LEU A 28 2.79 15.07 2.53
C LEU A 28 3.15 14.44 3.88
N MET A 29 4.04 13.46 3.88
CA MET A 29 4.57 12.87 5.10
C MET A 29 5.19 13.92 6.01
N TRP A 30 6.01 14.79 5.47
CA TRP A 30 6.68 15.83 6.25
C TRP A 30 5.71 16.89 6.80
N SER A 31 4.69 17.27 6.02
CA SER A 31 3.68 18.27 6.40
C SER A 31 2.80 17.81 7.57
N VAL A 32 2.46 16.52 7.61
CA VAL A 32 1.55 15.97 8.63
C VAL A 32 2.27 15.66 9.94
N GLY A 33 3.59 15.43 9.91
CA GLY A 33 4.43 15.16 11.08
C GLY A 33 4.16 13.83 11.78
N GLY A 34 5.19 13.01 11.97
CA GLY A 34 5.09 11.77 12.75
C GLY A 34 5.78 10.56 12.10
N ILE A 35 6.40 9.73 12.92
CA ILE A 35 7.23 8.58 12.48
C ILE A 35 6.40 7.51 11.73
N LYS A 36 5.07 7.45 11.98
CA LYS A 36 4.19 6.42 11.40
C LYS A 36 3.77 6.69 9.96
N ILE A 37 4.04 7.86 9.46
CA ILE A 37 3.60 8.35 8.15
C ILE A 37 4.44 7.75 7.00
N ILE A 38 5.56 7.08 7.30
CA ILE A 38 6.36 6.31 6.33
C ILE A 38 5.53 5.25 5.56
N TRP A 39 4.39 4.86 6.11
CA TRP A 39 3.46 3.96 5.45
C TRP A 39 2.83 4.52 4.17
N ILE A 40 2.73 5.85 4.02
CA ILE A 40 2.15 6.48 2.83
C ILE A 40 3.03 6.25 1.60
N PRO A 41 4.32 6.67 1.56
CA PRO A 41 5.17 6.44 0.40
C PRO A 41 5.38 4.94 0.12
N MET A 42 5.43 4.10 1.15
CA MET A 42 5.50 2.66 0.98
C MET A 42 4.26 2.09 0.27
N ASN A 43 3.05 2.50 0.68
CA ASN A 43 1.82 2.07 0.01
C ASN A 43 1.73 2.62 -1.43
N VAL A 44 2.13 3.88 -1.64
CA VAL A 44 2.20 4.49 -2.98
C VAL A 44 3.12 3.67 -3.89
N PHE A 45 4.32 3.33 -3.43
CA PHE A 45 5.26 2.51 -4.19
C PHE A 45 4.68 1.15 -4.59
N LEU A 46 3.96 0.50 -3.68
CA LEU A 46 3.35 -0.81 -3.92
C LEU A 46 2.13 -0.77 -4.86
N LEU A 47 1.49 0.41 -5.03
CA LEU A 47 0.37 0.60 -5.94
C LEU A 47 0.82 0.90 -7.37
N LEU A 48 1.97 1.54 -7.53
CA LEU A 48 2.45 1.97 -8.84
C LEU A 48 2.83 0.77 -9.72
N HIS A 49 2.32 0.79 -10.96
CA HIS A 49 2.64 -0.19 -11.99
C HIS A 49 2.66 0.48 -13.37
N PRO A 50 3.54 0.04 -14.31
CA PRO A 50 3.60 0.62 -15.66
C PRO A 50 2.30 0.43 -16.44
N VAL A 51 1.64 -0.71 -16.26
CA VAL A 51 0.39 -1.05 -16.95
C VAL A 51 -0.81 -0.60 -16.11
N LYS A 52 -1.67 0.26 -16.68
CA LYS A 52 -2.86 0.80 -15.97
C LYS A 52 -3.83 -0.28 -15.49
N ALA A 53 -4.04 -1.32 -16.27
CA ALA A 53 -4.93 -2.42 -15.90
C ALA A 53 -4.44 -3.14 -14.63
N GLU A 54 -3.13 -3.39 -14.53
CA GLU A 54 -2.54 -4.00 -13.34
C GLU A 54 -2.55 -3.05 -12.14
N MET A 55 -2.32 -1.76 -12.37
CA MET A 55 -2.44 -0.76 -11.32
C MET A 55 -3.84 -0.73 -10.71
N ASN A 56 -4.89 -0.72 -11.55
CA ASN A 56 -6.28 -0.75 -11.08
C ASN A 56 -6.59 -2.03 -10.30
N THR A 57 -6.06 -3.16 -10.74
CA THR A 57 -6.18 -4.43 -10.02
C THR A 57 -5.48 -4.35 -8.66
N ARG A 58 -4.27 -3.79 -8.59
CA ARG A 58 -3.54 -3.59 -7.34
C ARG A 58 -4.27 -2.65 -6.38
N ILE A 59 -4.87 -1.56 -6.87
CA ILE A 59 -5.68 -0.64 -6.07
C ILE A 59 -6.86 -1.39 -5.43
N LYS A 60 -7.63 -2.12 -6.24
CA LYS A 60 -8.77 -2.91 -5.75
C LYS A 60 -8.34 -3.98 -4.73
N THR A 61 -7.28 -4.71 -5.05
CA THR A 61 -6.73 -5.76 -4.18
C THR A 61 -6.26 -5.20 -2.85
N ARG A 62 -5.56 -4.06 -2.87
CA ARG A 62 -5.10 -3.36 -1.66
C ARG A 62 -6.25 -2.84 -0.83
N PHE A 63 -7.22 -2.20 -1.46
CA PHE A 63 -8.40 -1.67 -0.77
C PHE A 63 -9.15 -2.78 -0.04
N TRP A 64 -9.59 -3.81 -0.76
CA TRP A 64 -10.34 -4.92 -0.18
C TRP A 64 -9.53 -5.76 0.80
N GLY A 65 -8.27 -6.05 0.46
CA GLY A 65 -7.39 -6.81 1.35
C GLY A 65 -7.09 -6.06 2.66
N THR A 66 -6.96 -4.73 2.62
CA THR A 66 -6.76 -3.94 3.84
C THR A 66 -8.05 -3.88 4.68
N LEU A 67 -9.21 -3.66 4.08
CA LEU A 67 -10.48 -3.66 4.82
C LEU A 67 -10.75 -5.00 5.50
N LEU A 68 -10.65 -6.10 4.76
CA LEU A 68 -10.81 -7.45 5.30
C LEU A 68 -9.76 -7.76 6.38
N GLY A 69 -8.51 -7.37 6.14
CA GLY A 69 -7.43 -7.56 7.10
C GLY A 69 -7.63 -6.78 8.39
N CYS A 70 -8.09 -5.53 8.31
CA CYS A 70 -8.42 -4.73 9.49
C CYS A 70 -9.59 -5.34 10.27
N PHE A 71 -10.63 -5.75 9.57
CA PHE A 71 -11.80 -6.40 10.21
C PHE A 71 -11.39 -7.69 10.94
N LEU A 72 -10.67 -8.59 10.25
CA LEU A 72 -10.21 -9.85 10.85
C LEU A 72 -9.21 -9.63 12.00
N SER A 73 -8.32 -8.64 11.86
CA SER A 73 -7.33 -8.35 12.90
C SER A 73 -7.97 -7.87 14.21
N LEU A 74 -9.10 -7.15 14.15
CA LEU A 74 -9.82 -6.75 15.36
C LEU A 74 -10.33 -7.96 16.14
N PHE A 75 -10.79 -9.02 15.45
CA PHE A 75 -11.17 -10.27 16.12
C PHE A 75 -9.94 -10.96 16.74
N VAL A 76 -8.84 -11.08 15.98
CA VAL A 76 -7.62 -11.71 16.46
C VAL A 76 -7.07 -10.96 17.68
N VAL A 77 -7.00 -9.64 17.62
CA VAL A 77 -6.46 -8.78 18.69
C VAL A 77 -7.34 -8.83 19.94
N ASN A 78 -8.66 -8.85 19.80
CA ASN A 78 -9.56 -8.94 20.95
C ASN A 78 -9.51 -10.31 21.64
N TRP A 79 -9.16 -11.36 20.89
CA TRP A 79 -9.05 -12.72 21.46
C TRP A 79 -7.69 -12.97 22.11
N LEU A 80 -6.64 -12.33 21.60
CA LEU A 80 -5.28 -12.47 22.11
C LEU A 80 -5.01 -11.37 23.14
N GLN A 81 -5.05 -11.72 24.43
CA GLN A 81 -4.84 -10.74 25.52
C GLN A 81 -3.36 -10.54 25.88
N LEU A 82 -2.48 -11.47 25.53
CA LEU A 82 -1.07 -11.43 25.89
C LEU A 82 -0.19 -10.93 24.75
N PRO A 83 0.77 -10.00 24.99
CA PRO A 83 1.68 -9.49 23.95
C PRO A 83 2.51 -10.60 23.28
N LEU A 84 2.88 -11.63 24.04
CA LEU A 84 3.66 -12.76 23.52
C LEU A 84 2.87 -13.56 22.46
N THR A 85 1.57 -13.75 22.68
CA THR A 85 0.71 -14.45 21.71
C THR A 85 0.57 -13.68 20.41
N HIS A 86 0.57 -12.33 20.44
CA HIS A 86 0.60 -11.49 19.25
C HIS A 86 1.87 -11.71 18.42
N LEU A 87 3.04 -11.85 19.07
CA LEU A 87 4.30 -12.15 18.38
C LEU A 87 4.29 -13.52 17.72
N ILE A 88 3.83 -14.55 18.43
CA ILE A 88 3.77 -15.91 17.89
C ILE A 88 2.80 -15.98 16.69
N VAL A 89 1.60 -15.47 16.86
CA VAL A 89 0.58 -15.46 15.79
C VAL A 89 1.03 -14.64 14.58
N SER A 90 1.63 -13.47 14.81
CA SER A 90 2.16 -12.67 13.71
C SER A 90 3.29 -13.38 12.98
N SER A 91 4.19 -14.06 13.67
CA SER A 91 5.26 -14.83 13.03
C SER A 91 4.72 -15.95 12.14
N LEU A 92 3.71 -16.69 12.61
CA LEU A 92 3.04 -17.72 11.82
C LEU A 92 2.35 -17.13 10.58
N ILE A 93 1.60 -16.04 10.75
CA ILE A 93 0.95 -15.34 9.62
C ILE A 93 2.00 -14.81 8.64
N GLY A 94 3.15 -14.32 9.13
CA GLY A 94 4.27 -13.86 8.29
C GLY A 94 4.78 -14.95 7.35
N ILE A 95 4.92 -16.19 7.83
CA ILE A 95 5.29 -17.34 7.00
C ILE A 95 4.25 -17.58 5.90
N PHE A 96 2.95 -17.54 6.25
CA PHE A 96 1.86 -17.69 5.28
C PHE A 96 1.86 -16.59 4.23
N VAL A 97 2.16 -15.34 4.59
CA VAL A 97 2.25 -14.22 3.65
C VAL A 97 3.26 -14.48 2.53
N TYR A 98 4.42 -15.08 2.88
CA TYR A 98 5.45 -15.45 1.90
C TYR A 98 5.05 -16.64 1.02
N ALA A 99 4.23 -17.57 1.52
CA ALA A 99 3.76 -18.72 0.76
C ALA A 99 2.66 -18.36 -0.25
N LEU A 100 1.96 -17.22 -0.05
CA LEU A 100 0.86 -16.81 -0.91
C LEU A 100 1.35 -16.11 -2.18
N LYS A 101 0.60 -16.29 -3.28
CA LYS A 101 0.88 -15.61 -4.55
C LYS A 101 0.83 -14.07 -4.36
N PRO A 102 1.90 -13.35 -4.75
CA PRO A 102 1.94 -11.90 -4.62
C PRO A 102 0.83 -11.21 -5.42
N GLY A 103 0.27 -10.13 -4.83
CA GLY A 103 -0.76 -9.32 -5.47
C GLY A 103 -2.19 -9.87 -5.36
N THR A 104 -2.43 -10.92 -4.58
CA THR A 104 -3.78 -11.41 -4.28
C THR A 104 -4.41 -10.69 -3.08
N VAL A 105 -5.75 -10.62 -3.05
CA VAL A 105 -6.49 -10.06 -1.90
C VAL A 105 -6.12 -10.79 -0.62
N LEU A 106 -6.00 -12.12 -0.67
CA LEU A 106 -5.65 -12.96 0.47
C LEU A 106 -4.26 -12.60 1.03
N GLN A 107 -3.25 -12.42 0.17
CA GLN A 107 -1.92 -12.01 0.61
C GLN A 107 -1.95 -10.65 1.31
N VAL A 108 -2.66 -9.66 0.73
CA VAL A 108 -2.79 -8.32 1.33
C VAL A 108 -3.53 -8.38 2.65
N THR A 109 -4.58 -9.20 2.75
CA THR A 109 -5.32 -9.44 3.99
C THR A 109 -4.40 -9.98 5.08
N MET A 110 -3.66 -11.04 4.80
CA MET A 110 -2.73 -11.66 5.75
C MET A 110 -1.58 -10.70 6.13
N ALA A 111 -1.02 -9.97 5.17
CA ALA A 111 -0.01 -8.96 5.44
C ALA A 111 -0.54 -7.79 6.30
N THR A 112 -1.83 -7.46 6.18
CA THR A 112 -2.48 -6.44 7.01
C THR A 112 -2.68 -6.96 8.44
N ILE A 113 -3.15 -8.20 8.61
CA ILE A 113 -3.29 -8.83 9.93
C ILE A 113 -1.92 -8.92 10.62
N PHE A 114 -0.88 -9.40 9.90
CA PHE A 114 0.50 -9.44 10.38
C PHE A 114 0.96 -8.08 10.90
N GLY A 115 0.83 -7.04 10.07
CA GLY A 115 1.26 -5.69 10.43
C GLY A 115 0.48 -5.09 11.60
N LEU A 116 -0.82 -5.37 11.70
CA LEU A 116 -1.65 -4.89 12.81
C LEU A 116 -1.35 -5.65 14.11
N CYS A 117 -1.16 -6.95 14.08
CA CYS A 117 -0.75 -7.72 15.26
C CYS A 117 0.58 -7.20 15.83
N LEU A 118 1.54 -6.82 15.00
CA LEU A 118 2.78 -6.19 15.45
C LEU A 118 2.55 -4.75 15.96
N ALA A 119 1.72 -3.98 15.30
CA ALA A 119 1.43 -2.60 15.69
C ALA A 119 0.70 -2.51 17.04
N THR A 120 -0.14 -3.50 17.37
CA THR A 120 -0.91 -3.53 18.63
C THR A 120 -0.05 -3.75 19.87
N ILE A 121 1.19 -4.19 19.73
CA ILE A 121 2.16 -4.27 20.84
C ILE A 121 2.44 -2.85 21.38
N SER A 122 2.44 -1.84 20.53
CA SER A 122 2.75 -0.45 20.89
C SER A 122 1.57 0.51 20.81
N LEU A 123 0.45 0.11 20.17
CA LEU A 123 -0.72 0.93 19.91
C LEU A 123 -2.01 0.20 20.28
N ARG A 124 -3.04 0.97 20.63
CA ARG A 124 -4.40 0.40 20.75
C ARG A 124 -4.86 -0.12 19.37
N GLY A 125 -5.40 -1.36 19.34
CA GLY A 125 -5.75 -2.05 18.10
C GLY A 125 -6.67 -1.26 17.17
N MET A 126 -7.72 -0.61 17.69
CA MET A 126 -8.62 0.25 16.93
C MET A 126 -7.87 1.40 16.24
N TYR A 127 -7.01 2.10 16.98
CA TYR A 127 -6.25 3.22 16.43
C TYR A 127 -5.25 2.77 15.36
N ALA A 128 -4.62 1.61 15.54
CA ALA A 128 -3.72 1.04 14.52
C ALA A 128 -4.49 0.69 13.24
N ALA A 129 -5.70 0.14 13.34
CA ALA A 129 -6.55 -0.19 12.21
C ALA A 129 -7.02 1.07 11.46
N GLU A 130 -7.48 2.10 12.17
CA GLU A 130 -7.87 3.40 11.59
C GLU A 130 -6.72 4.05 10.82
N LEU A 131 -5.53 4.09 11.40
CA LEU A 131 -4.33 4.60 10.73
C LEU A 131 -4.00 3.81 9.46
N ARG A 132 -4.11 2.48 9.51
CA ARG A 132 -3.83 1.62 8.36
C ARG A 132 -4.76 1.89 7.20
N VAL A 133 -6.07 1.96 7.47
CA VAL A 133 -7.09 2.28 6.44
C VAL A 133 -6.85 3.69 5.89
N SER A 134 -6.65 4.67 6.75
CA SER A 134 -6.43 6.06 6.35
C SER A 134 -5.20 6.22 5.45
N PHE A 135 -4.09 5.55 5.76
CA PHE A 135 -2.87 5.64 4.94
C PHE A 135 -3.01 4.94 3.60
N VAL A 136 -3.76 3.82 3.52
CA VAL A 136 -4.04 3.16 2.26
C VAL A 136 -4.96 4.01 1.39
N LEU A 137 -6.01 4.60 1.96
CA LEU A 137 -6.91 5.50 1.23
C LEU A 137 -6.17 6.74 0.72
N LEU A 138 -5.31 7.34 1.55
CA LEU A 138 -4.50 8.49 1.15
C LEU A 138 -3.52 8.12 0.02
N ALA A 139 -2.88 6.95 0.09
CA ALA A 139 -2.00 6.48 -0.97
C ALA A 139 -2.75 6.25 -2.29
N ILE A 140 -3.94 5.66 -2.25
CA ILE A 140 -4.82 5.49 -3.42
C ILE A 140 -5.19 6.85 -3.99
N PHE A 141 -5.60 7.80 -3.15
CA PHE A 141 -5.96 9.15 -3.57
C PHE A 141 -4.79 9.85 -4.29
N VAL A 142 -3.58 9.81 -3.72
CA VAL A 142 -2.38 10.40 -4.32
C VAL A 142 -2.08 9.79 -5.69
N VAL A 143 -2.14 8.45 -5.81
CA VAL A 143 -1.91 7.76 -7.08
C VAL A 143 -2.95 8.16 -8.13
N CYS A 144 -4.23 8.19 -7.78
CA CYS A 144 -5.31 8.58 -8.68
C CYS A 144 -5.20 10.05 -9.12
N LEU A 145 -4.84 10.95 -8.20
CA LEU A 145 -4.69 12.37 -8.49
C LEU A 145 -3.58 12.63 -9.51
N ILE A 146 -2.44 11.95 -9.33
CA ILE A 146 -1.32 12.08 -10.27
C ILE A 146 -1.65 11.45 -11.61
N ASP A 147 -2.35 10.32 -11.64
CA ASP A 147 -2.75 9.68 -12.90
C ASP A 147 -3.72 10.57 -13.69
N LEU A 148 -4.65 11.22 -12.99
CA LEU A 148 -5.55 12.21 -13.58
C LEU A 148 -4.78 13.42 -14.12
N GLY A 149 -3.84 13.97 -13.35
CA GLY A 149 -3.02 15.11 -13.77
C GLY A 149 -2.19 14.81 -15.03
N LEU A 150 -1.57 13.62 -15.08
CA LEU A 150 -0.83 13.17 -16.26
C LEU A 150 -1.74 12.95 -17.47
N PHE A 151 -2.95 12.44 -17.26
CA PHE A 151 -3.94 12.27 -18.33
C PHE A 151 -4.37 13.62 -18.92
N VAL A 152 -4.67 14.60 -18.07
CA VAL A 152 -5.04 15.96 -18.50
C VAL A 152 -3.87 16.63 -19.25
N TYR A 153 -2.66 16.53 -18.71
CA TYR A 153 -1.45 17.07 -19.36
C TYR A 153 -1.22 16.47 -20.76
N GLN A 154 -1.35 15.15 -20.91
CA GLN A 154 -1.22 14.50 -22.22
C GLN A 154 -2.31 14.91 -23.21
N ARG A 155 -3.51 15.23 -22.73
CA ARG A 155 -4.61 15.70 -23.56
C ARG A 155 -4.37 17.13 -24.07
N ILE A 156 -3.81 17.99 -23.23
CA ILE A 156 -3.46 19.37 -23.59
C ILE A 156 -2.34 19.41 -24.63
N LEU A 157 -1.32 18.56 -24.52
CA LEU A 157 -0.19 18.53 -25.46
C LEU A 157 -0.54 17.90 -26.82
N ARG A 158 -1.69 17.26 -26.96
CA ARG A 158 -2.17 16.73 -28.26
C ARG A 158 -3.01 17.72 -29.06
N PHE A 159 -3.27 18.89 -28.51
CA PHE A 159 -3.81 20.07 -29.21
C PHE A 159 -2.67 21.02 -29.60
#